data_86f540011d1550ca8604c921c860fda7
#
_entry.id   86f540011d1550ca8604c921c860fda7
#
_cell.length_a   1.000
_cell.length_b   1.000
_cell.length_c   1.000
_cell.angle_alpha   90.00
_cell.angle_beta   90.00
_cell.angle_gamma   90.00
#
_symmetry.space_group_name_H-M   'P 1'
#
loop_
_entity.id
_entity.type
_entity.pdbx_description
1 polymer ?
#
loop_
_entity_poly.entity_id
_entity_poly.type
_entity_poly.pdbx_seq_one_letter_code
_entity_poly.pdbx_strand_id
1 'polypeptide(L)'
;MIVVPGPASLELGERVAKGLSARIVEGVKPRVVPVEHRVFPDGESYLRFSDVVDEEVVIVQTTSPPTDTHLLQLFLMVNTAKDLGARRVVAVIPYLAYVRQDKRFLSGEAVSIDVIIRLIEAARADALITCDTHSDISSRFKI
;
A
#
# COMPACT_ATOMS: atom_id res chain seq x y z
N MET A 1 8.02 14.58 -3.43
CA MET A 1 7.67 13.14 -3.22
C MET A 1 7.75 12.83 -1.74
N ILE A 2 6.80 12.09 -1.23
CA ILE A 2 6.69 11.65 0.17
C ILE A 2 6.71 10.14 0.23
N VAL A 3 7.41 9.56 1.21
CA VAL A 3 7.31 8.14 1.56
C VAL A 3 6.57 8.02 2.88
N VAL A 4 5.51 7.22 2.89
CA VAL A 4 4.68 6.92 4.06
C VAL A 4 4.90 5.45 4.43
N PRO A 5 5.74 5.16 5.44
CA PRO A 5 5.89 3.81 5.97
C PRO A 5 4.63 3.40 6.72
N GLY A 6 3.97 2.34 6.27
CA GLY A 6 2.84 1.78 7.00
C GLY A 6 3.28 0.99 8.24
N PRO A 7 2.34 0.71 9.17
CA PRO A 7 2.64 0.05 10.44
C PRO A 7 3.39 -1.28 10.32
N ALA A 8 3.12 -2.04 9.24
CA ALA A 8 3.79 -3.32 8.98
C ALA A 8 5.13 -3.18 8.22
N SER A 9 5.58 -1.96 7.89
CA SER A 9 6.74 -1.74 7.01
C SER A 9 7.56 -0.50 7.40
N LEU A 10 7.64 -0.17 8.68
CA LEU A 10 8.34 1.04 9.15
C LEU A 10 9.80 1.07 8.67
N GLU A 11 10.59 0.08 9.01
CA GLU A 11 12.00 0.00 8.62
C GLU A 11 12.18 -0.05 7.10
N LEU A 12 11.33 -0.83 6.40
CA LEU A 12 11.42 -0.94 4.94
C LEU A 12 11.09 0.38 4.26
N GLY A 13 10.07 1.10 4.74
CA GLY A 13 9.71 2.42 4.19
C GLY A 13 10.83 3.44 4.34
N GLU A 14 11.50 3.46 5.49
CA GLU A 14 12.69 4.30 5.69
C GLU A 14 13.84 3.93 4.76
N ARG A 15 14.08 2.63 4.56
CA ARG A 15 15.08 2.15 3.60
C ARG A 15 14.73 2.50 2.16
N VAL A 16 13.46 2.43 1.77
CA VAL A 16 12.97 2.86 0.46
C VAL A 16 13.23 4.36 0.27
N ALA A 17 12.89 5.20 1.23
CA ALA A 17 13.16 6.64 1.17
C ALA A 17 14.66 6.93 1.02
N LYS A 18 15.52 6.26 1.79
CA LYS A 18 16.97 6.38 1.69
C LYS A 18 17.49 5.92 0.31
N GLY A 19 16.98 4.80 -0.21
CA GLY A 19 17.34 4.27 -1.52
C GLY A 19 16.94 5.20 -2.67
N LEU A 20 15.76 5.79 -2.59
CA LEU A 20 15.29 6.79 -3.54
C LEU A 20 16.17 8.05 -3.51
N SER A 21 16.52 8.55 -2.32
CA SER A 21 17.43 9.71 -2.16
C SER A 21 18.79 9.49 -2.80
N ALA A 22 19.30 8.26 -2.78
CA ALA A 22 20.61 7.91 -3.35
C ALA A 22 20.59 7.76 -4.88
N ARG A 23 19.41 7.57 -5.50
CA ARG A 23 19.27 7.26 -6.94
C ARG A 23 18.62 8.38 -7.74
N ILE A 24 17.90 9.29 -7.11
CA ILE A 24 17.25 10.40 -7.81
C ILE A 24 18.30 11.44 -8.16
N VAL A 25 18.46 11.66 -9.46
CA VAL A 25 19.29 12.70 -10.04
C VAL A 25 18.79 14.07 -9.55
N GLU A 26 19.72 14.85 -9.00
CA GLU A 26 19.60 16.26 -8.61
C GLU A 26 18.21 16.85 -8.33
N GLY A 27 17.91 17.06 -7.06
CA GLY A 27 16.90 18.03 -6.61
C GLY A 27 15.69 17.51 -5.84
N VAL A 28 15.33 16.23 -5.92
CA VAL A 28 14.17 15.68 -5.19
C VAL A 28 14.63 14.76 -4.06
N LYS A 29 14.63 15.26 -2.83
CA LYS A 29 14.83 14.42 -1.65
C LYS A 29 13.47 13.94 -1.17
N PRO A 30 13.18 12.61 -1.17
CA PRO A 30 11.95 12.11 -0.61
C PRO A 30 11.90 12.42 0.89
N ARG A 31 10.76 12.94 1.33
CA ARG A 31 10.48 13.19 2.75
C ARG A 31 9.73 12.00 3.31
N VAL A 32 10.13 11.51 4.48
CA VAL A 32 9.37 10.48 5.21
C VAL A 32 8.31 11.17 6.06
N VAL A 33 7.07 10.75 5.92
CA VAL A 33 5.95 11.17 6.77
C VAL A 33 5.51 9.96 7.59
N PRO A 34 5.67 10.00 8.92
CA PRO A 34 5.29 8.89 9.78
C PRO A 34 3.77 8.76 9.86
N VAL A 35 3.31 7.53 10.06
CA VAL A 35 1.92 7.22 10.37
C VAL A 35 1.77 7.06 11.88
N GLU A 36 0.91 7.86 12.51
CA GLU A 36 0.41 7.57 13.84
C GLU A 36 -0.57 6.40 13.72
N HIS A 37 -0.27 5.31 14.40
CA HIS A 37 -1.09 4.11 14.40
C HIS A 37 -1.42 3.70 15.84
N ARG A 38 -2.67 3.37 16.08
CA ARG A 38 -3.16 2.72 17.30
C ARG A 38 -4.34 1.81 16.98
N VAL A 39 -4.67 0.94 17.90
CA VAL A 39 -5.83 0.07 17.82
C VAL A 39 -6.82 0.51 18.89
N PHE A 40 -8.09 0.67 18.51
CA PHE A 40 -9.17 0.95 19.45
C PHE A 40 -9.50 -0.30 20.29
N PRO A 41 -10.20 -0.15 21.44
CA PRO A 41 -10.53 -1.27 22.31
C PRO A 41 -11.37 -2.38 21.65
N ASP A 42 -12.11 -2.06 20.60
CA ASP A 42 -12.90 -2.97 19.77
C ASP A 42 -12.10 -3.64 18.66
N GLY A 43 -10.80 -3.30 18.51
CA GLY A 43 -9.90 -3.88 17.54
C GLY A 43 -9.77 -3.09 16.24
N GLU A 44 -10.46 -1.97 16.07
CA GLU A 44 -10.35 -1.13 14.86
C GLU A 44 -9.02 -0.39 14.80
N SER A 45 -8.42 -0.34 13.60
CA SER A 45 -7.20 0.42 13.35
C SER A 45 -7.48 1.91 13.20
N TYR A 46 -6.80 2.72 13.99
CA TYR A 46 -6.70 4.16 13.79
C TYR A 46 -5.40 4.49 13.08
N LEU A 47 -5.47 5.31 12.03
CA LEU A 47 -4.33 5.79 11.26
C LEU A 47 -4.45 7.29 11.03
N ARG A 48 -3.33 8.00 11.19
CA ARG A 48 -3.24 9.43 10.93
C ARG A 48 -1.87 9.79 10.38
N PHE A 49 -1.85 10.59 9.31
CA PHE A 49 -0.68 11.29 8.78
C PHE A 49 -1.12 12.60 8.11
N SER A 50 -0.17 13.47 7.76
CA SER A 50 -0.45 14.82 7.24
C SER A 50 0.50 15.18 6.10
N ASP A 51 0.35 16.41 5.59
CA ASP A 51 1.30 17.08 4.71
C ASP A 51 1.59 16.37 3.36
N VAL A 52 0.52 15.90 2.71
CA VAL A 52 0.60 15.18 1.43
C VAL A 52 -0.03 15.93 0.25
N VAL A 53 -0.49 17.17 0.46
CA VAL A 53 -1.17 17.99 -0.56
C VAL A 53 -0.24 18.23 -1.76
N ASP A 54 -0.77 18.03 -2.97
CA ASP A 54 -0.05 18.14 -4.24
C ASP A 54 1.21 17.27 -4.40
N GLU A 55 1.43 16.35 -3.48
CA GLU A 55 2.60 15.47 -3.49
C GLU A 55 2.34 14.15 -4.23
N GLU A 56 3.42 13.58 -4.75
CA GLU A 56 3.46 12.16 -5.08
C GLU A 56 3.79 11.38 -3.81
N VAL A 57 2.88 10.48 -3.41
CA VAL A 57 2.95 9.73 -2.17
C VAL A 57 3.25 8.26 -2.46
N VAL A 58 4.29 7.73 -1.85
CA VAL A 58 4.68 6.31 -1.90
C VAL A 58 4.34 5.68 -0.56
N ILE A 59 3.29 4.86 -0.52
CA ILE A 59 2.88 4.12 0.68
C ILE A 59 3.57 2.76 0.64
N VAL A 60 4.37 2.46 1.66
CA VAL A 60 5.07 1.17 1.79
C VAL A 60 4.41 0.34 2.88
N GLN A 61 3.70 -0.72 2.51
CA GLN A 61 2.98 -1.59 3.45
C GLN A 61 2.99 -3.05 2.98
N THR A 62 3.64 -3.93 3.71
CA THR A 62 3.48 -5.38 3.49
C THR A 62 2.12 -5.86 3.97
N THR A 63 1.58 -6.90 3.34
CA THR A 63 0.33 -7.54 3.78
C THR A 63 0.56 -8.94 4.33
N SER A 64 1.76 -9.20 4.89
CA SER A 64 2.06 -10.39 5.68
C SER A 64 1.18 -10.46 6.95
N PRO A 65 1.08 -11.61 7.61
CA PRO A 65 0.23 -11.75 8.81
C PRO A 65 0.52 -10.70 9.90
N PRO A 66 -0.53 -10.17 10.54
CA PRO A 66 -1.97 -10.45 10.36
C PRO A 66 -2.53 -9.79 9.08
N THR A 67 -2.80 -10.64 8.09
CA THR A 67 -3.04 -10.27 6.69
C THR A 67 -4.16 -9.26 6.51
N ASP A 68 -5.32 -9.55 7.07
CA ASP A 68 -6.53 -8.73 6.86
C ASP A 68 -6.41 -7.37 7.52
N THR A 69 -5.75 -7.31 8.68
CA THR A 69 -5.44 -6.06 9.37
C THR A 69 -4.52 -5.19 8.51
N HIS A 70 -3.45 -5.75 7.97
CA HIS A 70 -2.50 -5.00 7.15
C HIS A 70 -3.08 -4.55 5.81
N LEU A 71 -3.97 -5.35 5.21
CA LEU A 71 -4.74 -4.95 4.02
C LEU A 71 -5.67 -3.78 4.33
N LEU A 72 -6.44 -3.86 5.42
CA LEU A 72 -7.33 -2.77 5.80
C LEU A 72 -6.55 -1.48 6.08
N GLN A 73 -5.42 -1.57 6.79
CA GLN A 73 -4.53 -0.43 7.01
C GLN A 73 -4.03 0.18 5.69
N LEU A 74 -3.66 -0.66 4.71
CA LEU A 74 -3.26 -0.21 3.38
C LEU A 74 -4.38 0.60 2.71
N PHE A 75 -5.60 0.08 2.67
CA PHE A 75 -6.74 0.76 2.06
C PHE A 75 -7.02 2.11 2.73
N LEU A 76 -7.00 2.14 4.07
CA LEU A 76 -7.17 3.36 4.84
C LEU A 76 -6.08 4.39 4.50
N MET A 77 -4.82 3.99 4.44
CA MET A 77 -3.72 4.91 4.10
C MET A 77 -3.83 5.46 2.68
N VAL A 78 -4.10 4.60 1.69
CA VAL A 78 -4.23 5.02 0.29
C VAL A 78 -5.38 6.01 0.13
N ASN A 79 -6.56 5.67 0.68
CA ASN A 79 -7.72 6.55 0.61
C ASN A 79 -7.49 7.88 1.33
N THR A 80 -6.90 7.84 2.54
CA THR A 80 -6.58 9.04 3.32
C THR A 80 -5.61 9.96 2.56
N ALA A 81 -4.57 9.41 1.92
CA ALA A 81 -3.64 10.22 1.12
C ALA A 81 -4.38 10.96 -0.01
N LYS A 82 -5.30 10.30 -0.70
CA LYS A 82 -6.12 10.91 -1.76
C LYS A 82 -7.07 11.98 -1.20
N ASP A 83 -7.72 11.72 -0.07
CA ASP A 83 -8.63 12.68 0.56
C ASP A 83 -7.89 13.92 1.07
N LEU A 84 -6.64 13.78 1.48
CA LEU A 84 -5.76 14.88 1.86
C LEU A 84 -5.19 15.64 0.65
N GLY A 85 -5.50 15.25 -0.58
CA GLY A 85 -5.10 15.97 -1.80
C GLY A 85 -3.78 15.51 -2.40
N ALA A 86 -3.32 14.28 -2.14
CA ALA A 86 -2.17 13.73 -2.85
C ALA A 86 -2.43 13.68 -4.36
N ARG A 87 -1.50 14.24 -5.15
CA ARG A 87 -1.60 14.24 -6.61
C ARG A 87 -1.54 12.83 -7.19
N ARG A 88 -0.67 11.99 -6.64
CA ARG A 88 -0.48 10.60 -7.03
C ARG A 88 -0.17 9.74 -5.81
N VAL A 89 -0.75 8.53 -5.76
CA VAL A 89 -0.48 7.56 -4.70
C VAL A 89 0.01 6.25 -5.31
N VAL A 90 1.24 5.86 -4.96
CA VAL A 90 1.85 4.59 -5.36
C VAL A 90 1.84 3.65 -4.15
N ALA A 91 1.16 2.52 -4.26
CA ALA A 91 1.16 1.47 -3.24
C ALA A 91 2.33 0.50 -3.49
N VAL A 92 3.30 0.48 -2.58
CA VAL A 92 4.41 -0.50 -2.58
C VAL A 92 4.08 -1.58 -1.57
N ILE A 93 3.75 -2.76 -2.07
CA ILE A 93 3.31 -3.91 -1.29
C ILE A 93 4.30 -5.07 -1.51
N PRO A 94 5.40 -5.15 -0.76
CA PRO A 94 6.45 -6.14 -1.01
C PRO A 94 5.94 -7.58 -0.98
N TYR A 95 5.08 -7.90 -0.02
CA TYR A 95 4.32 -9.14 0.01
C TYR A 95 2.83 -8.82 -0.15
N LEU A 96 2.27 -9.19 -1.29
CA LEU A 96 0.85 -9.08 -1.56
C LEU A 96 0.16 -10.40 -1.19
N ALA A 97 -0.73 -10.32 -0.22
CA ALA A 97 -1.52 -11.46 0.22
C ALA A 97 -2.62 -11.84 -0.78
N TYR A 98 -3.18 -13.03 -0.59
CA TYR A 98 -4.30 -13.58 -1.38
C TYR A 98 -3.97 -13.95 -2.85
N VAL A 99 -2.72 -13.77 -3.32
CA VAL A 99 -2.32 -14.13 -4.69
C VAL A 99 -2.32 -15.64 -4.97
N ARG A 100 -2.39 -16.48 -3.94
CA ARG A 100 -2.49 -17.94 -4.10
C ARG A 100 -3.85 -18.39 -4.61
N GLN A 101 -4.90 -17.61 -4.31
CA GLN A 101 -6.28 -17.89 -4.74
C GLN A 101 -6.63 -17.04 -5.97
N ASP A 102 -5.92 -17.31 -7.06
CA ASP A 102 -6.00 -16.61 -8.34
C ASP A 102 -7.03 -17.20 -9.33
N LYS A 103 -7.54 -18.38 -9.01
CA LYS A 103 -8.59 -19.08 -9.76
C LYS A 103 -9.43 -19.98 -8.83
N ARG A 104 -10.55 -20.46 -9.35
CA ARG A 104 -11.34 -21.47 -8.68
C ARG A 104 -10.80 -22.86 -8.99
N PHE A 105 -10.46 -23.62 -7.98
CA PHE A 105 -10.11 -25.06 -8.09
C PHE A 105 -11.37 -25.92 -7.88
N LEU A 106 -12.28 -25.44 -7.03
CA LEU A 106 -13.57 -26.07 -6.77
C LEU A 106 -14.70 -25.07 -7.02
N SER A 107 -15.88 -25.58 -7.37
CA SER A 107 -17.08 -24.73 -7.51
C SER A 107 -17.41 -24.03 -6.20
N GLY A 108 -17.71 -22.74 -6.26
CA GLY A 108 -18.06 -21.91 -5.08
C GLY A 108 -16.89 -21.26 -4.36
N GLU A 109 -15.65 -21.61 -4.70
CA GLU A 109 -14.48 -20.91 -4.12
C GLU A 109 -14.43 -19.43 -4.55
N ALA A 110 -13.94 -18.57 -3.65
CA ALA A 110 -13.63 -17.19 -3.97
C ALA A 110 -12.35 -17.09 -4.83
N VAL A 111 -12.31 -16.18 -5.78
CA VAL A 111 -11.07 -15.71 -6.40
C VAL A 111 -10.62 -14.49 -5.62
N SER A 112 -9.92 -14.73 -4.53
CA SER A 112 -9.68 -13.70 -3.50
C SER A 112 -8.84 -12.54 -4.03
N ILE A 113 -7.84 -12.81 -4.88
CA ILE A 113 -6.99 -11.74 -5.43
C ILE A 113 -7.78 -10.73 -6.26
N ASP A 114 -8.82 -11.14 -6.98
CA ASP A 114 -9.65 -10.23 -7.76
C ASP A 114 -10.40 -9.23 -6.87
N VAL A 115 -10.78 -9.66 -5.67
CA VAL A 115 -11.41 -8.78 -4.67
C VAL A 115 -10.39 -7.79 -4.12
N ILE A 116 -9.21 -8.26 -3.75
CA ILE A 116 -8.15 -7.41 -3.19
C ILE A 116 -7.72 -6.34 -4.21
N ILE A 117 -7.54 -6.70 -5.48
CA ILE A 117 -7.20 -5.76 -6.56
C ILE A 117 -8.27 -4.67 -6.67
N ARG A 118 -9.55 -5.05 -6.74
CA ARG A 118 -10.64 -4.07 -6.80
C ARG A 118 -10.70 -3.16 -5.59
N LEU A 119 -10.34 -3.64 -4.40
CA LEU A 119 -10.28 -2.82 -3.19
C LEU A 119 -9.11 -1.83 -3.22
N ILE A 120 -7.94 -2.23 -3.74
CA ILE A 120 -6.79 -1.33 -3.96
C ILE A 120 -7.18 -0.22 -4.96
N GLU A 121 -7.82 -0.59 -6.07
CA GLU A 121 -8.32 0.37 -7.06
C GLU A 121 -9.39 1.30 -6.47
N ALA A 122 -10.35 0.75 -5.70
CA ALA A 122 -11.40 1.52 -5.03
C ALA A 122 -10.84 2.49 -3.98
N ALA A 123 -9.74 2.14 -3.32
CA ALA A 123 -9.00 3.05 -2.44
C ALA A 123 -8.27 4.15 -3.22
N ARG A 124 -8.29 4.10 -4.56
CA ARG A 124 -7.75 5.12 -5.48
C ARG A 124 -6.21 5.16 -5.54
N ALA A 125 -5.55 4.00 -5.39
CA ALA A 125 -4.14 3.90 -5.77
C ALA A 125 -3.98 4.19 -7.27
N ASP A 126 -2.95 4.94 -7.65
CA ASP A 126 -2.64 5.25 -9.05
C ASP A 126 -1.62 4.29 -9.65
N ALA A 127 -0.92 3.55 -8.82
CA ALA A 127 0.01 2.50 -9.23
C ALA A 127 0.24 1.51 -8.08
N LEU A 128 0.58 0.29 -8.46
CA LEU A 128 0.98 -0.78 -7.54
C LEU A 128 2.38 -1.28 -7.89
N ILE A 129 3.22 -1.45 -6.87
CA ILE A 129 4.50 -2.14 -6.97
C ILE A 129 4.47 -3.30 -5.96
N THR A 130 4.71 -4.50 -6.43
CA THR A 130 4.82 -5.70 -5.58
C THR A 130 6.01 -6.54 -6.00
N CYS A 131 6.51 -7.38 -5.10
CA CYS A 131 7.62 -8.29 -5.38
C CYS A 131 7.11 -9.73 -5.37
N ASP A 132 7.61 -10.52 -6.31
CA ASP A 132 7.48 -11.99 -6.31
C ASP A 132 6.05 -12.50 -6.08
N THR A 133 5.18 -12.22 -7.03
CA THR A 133 3.81 -12.73 -7.01
C THR A 133 3.77 -14.19 -7.41
N HIS A 134 2.94 -14.98 -6.73
CA HIS A 134 2.77 -16.43 -7.01
C HIS A 134 2.33 -16.73 -8.46
N SER A 135 1.61 -15.79 -9.08
CA SER A 135 1.17 -15.85 -10.48
C SER A 135 1.26 -14.45 -11.10
N ASP A 136 1.28 -14.37 -12.42
CA ASP A 136 1.19 -13.08 -13.11
C ASP A 136 -0.22 -12.50 -12.92
N ILE A 137 -0.28 -11.44 -12.12
CA ILE A 137 -1.51 -10.70 -11.83
C ILE A 137 -1.54 -9.31 -12.50
N SER A 138 -0.51 -8.96 -13.26
CA SER A 138 -0.37 -7.62 -13.85
C SER A 138 -1.55 -7.25 -14.74
N SER A 139 -2.06 -8.21 -15.53
CA SER A 139 -3.22 -8.01 -16.42
C SER A 139 -4.55 -7.80 -15.67
N ARG A 140 -4.59 -8.02 -14.37
CA ARG A 140 -5.81 -7.86 -13.54
C ARG A 140 -5.99 -6.45 -13.02
N PHE A 141 -4.91 -5.68 -12.95
CA PHE A 141 -4.95 -4.28 -12.53
C PHE A 141 -5.34 -3.36 -13.69
N LYS A 142 -6.06 -2.30 -13.37
CA LYS A 142 -6.42 -1.21 -14.30
C LYS A 142 -5.63 0.07 -14.04
N ILE A 143 -4.68 0.00 -13.08
CA ILE A 143 -3.86 1.14 -12.63
C ILE A 143 -2.39 0.91 -12.97
#